data_dc76ccd8b2a908532f816fbe341eeb68
#
_entry.id   dc76ccd8b2a908532f816fbe341eeb68
#
_cell.length_a   1.000
_cell.length_b   1.000
_cell.length_c   1.000
_cell.angle_alpha   90.00
_cell.angle_beta   90.00
_cell.angle_gamma   90.00
#
_symmetry.space_group_name_H-M   'P 1'
#
loop_
_entity.id
_entity.type
_entity.pdbx_description
1 polymer ?
#
loop_
_entity_poly.entity_id
_entity_poly.type
_entity_poly.pdbx_seq_one_letter_code
_entity_poly.pdbx_strand_id
1 'polypeptide(L)'
;PILDSLYLESLSFDHFYSAGIHTNHGMYATLYSFPAIMKRNAMKGAVVPVYSGLPTVLKDNDYRNLFFMTHESQYDNMNAFLRTNGFDEIYAQENYPKDKVVNSFGVQDDFLYQYALPILNKRAEERQPFFTVLLSISNHPSYVIPDYFKPHSTKLEDQIVEYADWAIRQFMQEARKQPWFENT
;
A
#
# COMPACT_ATOMS: atom_id res chain seq x y z
N PRO A 1 2.51 -17.41 -10.59
CA PRO A 1 2.26 -16.26 -9.73
C PRO A 1 1.57 -15.12 -10.50
N ILE A 2 0.79 -14.27 -9.81
CA ILE A 2 0.13 -13.13 -10.49
C ILE A 2 1.16 -12.09 -10.90
N LEU A 3 2.19 -11.90 -10.10
CA LEU A 3 3.25 -10.92 -10.40
C LEU A 3 3.99 -11.26 -11.69
N ASP A 4 4.24 -12.53 -11.98
CA ASP A 4 4.84 -12.94 -13.26
C ASP A 4 3.92 -12.63 -14.45
N SER A 5 2.61 -12.83 -14.29
CA SER A 5 1.64 -12.48 -15.33
C SER A 5 1.59 -10.97 -15.57
N LEU A 6 1.55 -10.19 -14.49
CA LEU A 6 1.57 -8.73 -14.57
C LEU A 6 2.87 -8.19 -15.16
N TYR A 7 4.00 -8.85 -14.88
CA TYR A 7 5.30 -8.52 -15.46
C TYR A 7 5.29 -8.58 -16.99
N LEU A 8 4.61 -9.58 -17.55
CA LEU A 8 4.49 -9.75 -19.01
C LEU A 8 3.50 -8.78 -19.67
N GLU A 9 2.54 -8.25 -18.89
CA GLU A 9 1.50 -7.35 -19.35
C GLU A 9 1.80 -5.86 -19.11
N SER A 10 2.95 -5.55 -18.47
CA SER A 10 3.30 -4.23 -17.98
C SER A 10 4.65 -3.74 -18.47
N LEU A 11 4.94 -2.46 -18.27
CA LEU A 11 6.30 -1.94 -18.29
C LEU A 11 7.02 -2.42 -17.04
N SER A 12 7.91 -3.36 -17.18
CA SER A 12 8.64 -4.02 -16.10
C SER A 12 10.15 -3.72 -16.16
N PHE A 13 10.83 -3.84 -15.03
CA PHE A 13 12.23 -3.52 -14.87
C PHE A 13 12.98 -4.66 -14.18
N ASP A 14 13.98 -5.24 -14.85
CA ASP A 14 14.81 -6.32 -14.29
C ASP A 14 15.77 -5.82 -13.20
N HIS A 15 16.18 -4.57 -13.29
CA HIS A 15 17.13 -3.94 -12.37
C HIS A 15 16.43 -2.87 -11.53
N PHE A 16 15.55 -3.31 -10.65
CA PHE A 16 14.83 -2.46 -9.72
C PHE A 16 15.32 -2.71 -8.29
N TYR A 17 15.78 -1.67 -7.60
CA TYR A 17 16.41 -1.76 -6.29
C TYR A 17 15.66 -0.96 -5.25
N SER A 18 15.63 -1.45 -4.01
CA SER A 18 15.09 -0.70 -2.88
C SER A 18 15.91 0.58 -2.65
N ALA A 19 15.22 1.69 -2.41
CA ALA A 19 15.84 2.97 -2.08
C ALA A 19 16.43 3.03 -0.65
N GLY A 20 16.21 1.99 0.16
CA GLY A 20 16.69 1.92 1.53
C GLY A 20 16.18 0.69 2.27
N ILE A 21 16.26 0.70 3.59
CA ILE A 21 15.99 -0.46 4.45
C ILE A 21 14.71 -0.32 5.31
N HIS A 22 14.02 0.81 5.23
CA HIS A 22 12.79 1.08 5.98
C HIS A 22 11.65 1.49 5.05
N THR A 23 10.42 1.28 5.48
CA THR A 23 9.19 1.65 4.75
C THR A 23 9.19 3.13 4.35
N ASN A 24 9.55 4.02 5.26
CA ASN A 24 9.62 5.46 4.97
C ASN A 24 10.62 5.81 3.86
N HIS A 25 11.72 5.06 3.71
CA HIS A 25 12.67 5.26 2.60
C HIS A 25 12.04 4.93 1.25
N GLY A 26 11.32 3.81 1.16
CA GLY A 26 10.58 3.44 -0.03
C GLY A 26 9.49 4.45 -0.39
N MET A 27 8.76 4.94 0.63
CA MET A 27 7.72 5.95 0.44
C MET A 27 8.30 7.27 -0.08
N TYR A 28 9.42 7.74 0.46
CA TYR A 28 10.08 8.96 -0.02
C TYR A 28 10.51 8.82 -1.47
N ALA A 29 11.16 7.72 -1.82
CA ALA A 29 11.61 7.49 -3.19
C ALA A 29 10.47 7.36 -4.17
N THR A 30 9.45 6.57 -3.85
CA THR A 30 8.34 6.27 -4.76
C THR A 30 7.36 7.43 -4.91
N LEU A 31 7.01 8.09 -3.80
CA LEU A 31 5.96 9.10 -3.80
C LEU A 31 6.49 10.54 -3.94
N TYR A 32 7.72 10.80 -3.51
CA TYR A 32 8.28 12.15 -3.43
C TYR A 32 9.63 12.30 -4.14
N SER A 33 10.12 11.25 -4.81
CA SER A 33 11.31 11.27 -5.68
C SER A 33 12.60 11.74 -4.99
N PHE A 34 12.78 11.47 -3.70
CA PHE A 34 14.05 11.78 -3.02
C PHE A 34 14.66 10.55 -2.33
N PRO A 35 16.00 10.53 -2.20
CA PRO A 35 16.68 9.37 -1.64
C PRO A 35 16.45 9.19 -0.15
N ALA A 36 16.73 8.00 0.34
CA ALA A 36 16.63 7.66 1.75
C ALA A 36 17.57 8.57 2.61
N ILE A 37 17.02 9.13 3.69
CA ILE A 37 17.79 9.82 4.71
C ILE A 37 18.13 8.81 5.80
N MET A 38 19.27 8.13 5.69
CA MET A 38 19.61 6.97 6.53
C MET A 38 19.75 7.30 8.02
N LYS A 39 20.06 8.54 8.38
CA LYS A 39 20.30 8.93 9.78
C LYS A 39 19.06 9.38 10.55
N ARG A 40 17.96 9.67 9.87
CA ARG A 40 16.71 10.10 10.52
C ARG A 40 15.48 9.81 9.66
N ASN A 41 14.37 9.58 10.33
CA ASN A 41 13.06 9.56 9.68
C ASN A 41 12.51 11.00 9.63
N ALA A 42 12.35 11.57 8.43
CA ALA A 42 11.84 12.93 8.25
C ALA A 42 10.39 13.10 8.74
N MET A 43 9.61 12.03 8.78
CA MET A 43 8.23 12.05 9.30
C MET A 43 8.16 12.33 10.81
N LYS A 44 9.23 11.96 11.57
CA LYS A 44 9.31 12.07 13.05
C LYS A 44 9.87 13.41 13.53
N GLY A 45 10.01 14.40 12.68
CA GLY A 45 10.47 15.73 13.08
C GLY A 45 9.44 16.49 13.94
N ALA A 46 9.92 17.49 14.70
CA ALA A 46 9.02 18.39 15.46
C ALA A 46 8.05 19.17 14.55
N VAL A 47 8.42 19.36 13.31
CA VAL A 47 7.59 19.95 12.27
C VAL A 47 7.54 18.94 11.11
N VAL A 48 6.33 18.65 10.64
CA VAL A 48 6.15 17.80 9.46
C VAL A 48 6.61 18.57 8.22
N PRO A 49 7.60 18.06 7.49
CA PRO A 49 8.09 18.76 6.30
C PRO A 49 7.05 18.70 5.17
N VAL A 50 7.02 19.74 4.36
CA VAL A 50 6.23 19.80 3.13
C VAL A 50 7.12 19.43 1.95
N TYR A 51 6.69 18.42 1.19
CA TYR A 51 7.38 17.95 0.00
C TYR A 51 6.45 18.02 -1.22
N SER A 52 7.03 18.30 -2.37
CA SER A 52 6.36 18.07 -3.65
C SER A 52 6.66 16.65 -4.14
N GLY A 53 5.66 16.00 -4.71
CA GLY A 53 5.78 14.65 -5.24
C GLY A 53 4.52 14.20 -5.94
N LEU A 54 4.45 12.92 -6.29
CA LEU A 54 3.32 12.37 -7.02
C LEU A 54 1.95 12.72 -6.39
N PRO A 55 1.74 12.56 -5.06
CA PRO A 55 0.44 12.86 -4.46
C PRO A 55 0.05 14.35 -4.56
N THR A 56 1.00 15.28 -4.37
CA THR A 56 0.72 16.72 -4.45
C THR A 56 0.42 17.14 -5.88
N VAL A 57 1.20 16.64 -6.85
CA VAL A 57 0.97 16.92 -8.29
C VAL A 57 -0.39 16.39 -8.73
N LEU A 58 -0.76 15.18 -8.33
CA LEU A 58 -2.06 14.61 -8.68
C LEU A 58 -3.21 15.39 -8.02
N LYS A 59 -3.04 15.81 -6.76
CA LYS A 59 -4.02 16.65 -6.08
C LYS A 59 -4.24 17.99 -6.78
N ASP A 60 -3.19 18.63 -7.25
CA ASP A 60 -3.25 19.87 -8.03
C ASP A 60 -3.93 19.66 -9.41
N ASN A 61 -4.08 18.42 -9.84
CA ASN A 61 -4.80 18.01 -11.04
C ASN A 61 -6.14 17.32 -10.74
N ASP A 62 -6.79 17.71 -9.65
CA ASP A 62 -8.12 17.25 -9.23
C ASP A 62 -8.23 15.76 -8.90
N TYR A 63 -7.13 15.05 -8.65
CA TYR A 63 -7.19 13.68 -8.17
C TYR A 63 -7.56 13.64 -6.69
N ARG A 64 -8.40 12.67 -6.33
CA ARG A 64 -8.63 12.26 -4.94
C ARG A 64 -7.57 11.25 -4.53
N ASN A 65 -6.75 11.57 -3.53
CA ASN A 65 -5.64 10.73 -3.10
C ASN A 65 -6.00 9.94 -1.85
N LEU A 66 -5.94 8.60 -1.94
CA LEU A 66 -6.26 7.66 -0.87
C LEU A 66 -5.02 6.86 -0.47
N PHE A 67 -4.84 6.66 0.82
CA PHE A 67 -3.78 5.81 1.35
C PHE A 67 -4.36 4.76 2.29
N PHE A 68 -4.05 3.50 2.04
CA PHE A 68 -4.44 2.38 2.89
C PHE A 68 -3.19 1.74 3.48
N MET A 69 -3.19 1.52 4.79
CA MET A 69 -2.12 0.82 5.50
C MET A 69 -2.71 -0.20 6.46
N THR A 70 -1.96 -1.24 6.77
CA THR A 70 -2.42 -2.34 7.62
C THR A 70 -2.39 -2.00 9.10
N HIS A 71 -1.39 -1.20 9.53
CA HIS A 71 -1.10 -0.85 10.91
C HIS A 71 -1.75 0.47 11.36
N GLU A 72 -1.50 0.87 12.59
CA GLU A 72 -1.95 2.15 13.14
C GLU A 72 -1.41 3.35 12.35
N SER A 73 -2.26 4.34 12.11
CA SER A 73 -1.91 5.52 11.31
C SER A 73 -0.82 6.39 11.93
N GLN A 74 -0.64 6.30 13.25
CA GLN A 74 0.38 7.03 13.99
C GLN A 74 1.78 6.42 13.90
N TYR A 75 1.88 5.18 13.40
CA TYR A 75 3.19 4.56 13.20
C TYR A 75 4.08 5.47 12.34
N ASP A 76 5.28 5.73 12.82
CA ASP A 76 6.24 6.63 12.15
C ASP A 76 5.71 8.05 11.85
N ASN A 77 4.62 8.47 12.50
CA ASN A 77 3.92 9.73 12.23
C ASN A 77 3.35 9.84 10.80
N MET A 78 3.03 8.69 10.19
CA MET A 78 2.59 8.61 8.79
C MET A 78 1.33 9.42 8.53
N ASN A 79 0.34 9.40 9.44
CA ASN A 79 -0.90 10.14 9.25
C ASN A 79 -0.68 11.63 9.04
N ALA A 80 0.08 12.26 9.93
CA ALA A 80 0.37 13.69 9.81
C ALA A 80 1.18 13.99 8.53
N PHE A 81 2.18 13.17 8.24
CA PHE A 81 3.01 13.34 7.06
C PHE A 81 2.21 13.21 5.75
N LEU A 82 1.41 12.17 5.60
CA LEU A 82 0.63 11.91 4.40
C LEU A 82 -0.42 12.99 4.15
N ARG A 83 -1.14 13.43 5.20
CA ARG A 83 -2.13 14.51 5.08
C ARG A 83 -1.48 15.83 4.68
N THR A 84 -0.32 16.15 5.26
CA THR A 84 0.44 17.35 4.90
C THR A 84 0.94 17.30 3.46
N ASN A 85 1.21 16.10 2.94
CA ASN A 85 1.88 15.88 1.66
C ASN A 85 0.98 15.24 0.59
N GLY A 86 -0.30 15.63 0.56
CA GLY A 86 -1.16 15.44 -0.60
C GLY A 86 -2.21 14.34 -0.51
N PHE A 87 -2.28 13.55 0.58
CA PHE A 87 -3.33 12.54 0.74
C PHE A 87 -4.58 13.12 1.42
N ASP A 88 -5.74 12.87 0.85
CA ASP A 88 -7.04 13.33 1.32
C ASP A 88 -7.66 12.36 2.32
N GLU A 89 -7.50 11.06 2.06
CA GLU A 89 -8.08 10.00 2.87
C GLU A 89 -7.00 9.00 3.27
N ILE A 90 -7.01 8.63 4.56
CA ILE A 90 -6.10 7.64 5.12
C ILE A 90 -6.93 6.62 5.87
N TYR A 91 -6.78 5.37 5.47
CA TYR A 91 -7.40 4.21 6.09
C TYR A 91 -6.32 3.35 6.74
N ALA A 92 -6.49 3.06 8.02
CA ALA A 92 -5.51 2.39 8.84
C ALA A 92 -6.21 1.47 9.84
N GLN A 93 -5.46 0.80 10.70
CA GLN A 93 -5.96 -0.16 11.67
C GLN A 93 -7.18 0.35 12.46
N GLU A 94 -7.24 1.64 12.76
CA GLU A 94 -8.34 2.27 13.50
C GLU A 94 -9.69 2.21 12.77
N ASN A 95 -9.65 2.03 11.45
CA ASN A 95 -10.85 1.92 10.61
C ASN A 95 -11.34 0.48 10.45
N TYR A 96 -10.55 -0.52 10.84
CA TYR A 96 -10.83 -1.94 10.61
C TYR A 96 -11.48 -2.60 11.82
N PRO A 97 -12.26 -3.68 11.62
CA PRO A 97 -12.75 -4.49 12.73
C PRO A 97 -11.60 -5.04 13.56
N LYS A 98 -11.71 -4.97 14.90
CA LYS A 98 -10.65 -5.39 15.82
C LYS A 98 -10.27 -6.86 15.70
N ASP A 99 -11.21 -7.70 15.33
CA ASP A 99 -11.01 -9.15 15.11
C ASP A 99 -10.18 -9.46 13.85
N LYS A 100 -9.95 -8.48 12.98
CA LYS A 100 -9.09 -8.61 11.79
C LYS A 100 -7.64 -8.24 12.05
N VAL A 101 -7.34 -7.61 13.17
CA VAL A 101 -5.97 -7.27 13.58
C VAL A 101 -5.28 -8.53 14.09
N VAL A 102 -4.19 -8.95 13.42
CA VAL A 102 -3.51 -10.21 13.70
C VAL A 102 -2.26 -10.05 14.58
N ASN A 103 -1.63 -8.88 14.53
CA ASN A 103 -0.44 -8.56 15.33
C ASN A 103 -0.23 -7.04 15.40
N SER A 104 0.94 -6.60 15.90
CA SER A 104 1.30 -5.18 15.98
C SER A 104 1.45 -4.47 14.63
N PHE A 105 1.49 -5.21 13.53
CA PHE A 105 1.51 -4.67 12.17
C PHE A 105 0.12 -4.60 11.52
N GLY A 106 -0.92 -4.92 12.29
CA GLY A 106 -2.31 -4.70 11.92
C GLY A 106 -2.97 -5.89 11.22
N VAL A 107 -3.63 -5.61 10.10
CA VAL A 107 -4.44 -6.58 9.35
C VAL A 107 -3.62 -7.27 8.25
N GLN A 108 -4.12 -8.39 7.75
CA GLN A 108 -3.53 -9.12 6.62
C GLN A 108 -3.72 -8.37 5.30
N ASP A 109 -2.85 -8.63 4.31
CA ASP A 109 -2.87 -7.98 3.00
C ASP A 109 -4.17 -8.24 2.23
N ASP A 110 -4.69 -9.46 2.23
CA ASP A 110 -5.92 -9.79 1.55
C ASP A 110 -7.12 -9.05 2.15
N PHE A 111 -7.16 -8.90 3.47
CA PHE A 111 -8.17 -8.08 4.13
C PHE A 111 -8.06 -6.60 3.74
N LEU A 112 -6.83 -6.05 3.72
CA LEU A 112 -6.57 -4.67 3.29
C LEU A 112 -7.16 -4.42 1.89
N TYR A 113 -6.89 -5.32 0.95
CA TYR A 113 -7.36 -5.21 -0.43
C TYR A 113 -8.88 -5.36 -0.55
N GLN A 114 -9.48 -6.30 0.18
CA GLN A 114 -10.93 -6.47 0.24
C GLN A 114 -11.63 -5.24 0.84
N TYR A 115 -11.02 -4.62 1.85
CA TYR A 115 -11.55 -3.40 2.47
C TYR A 115 -11.45 -2.18 1.53
N ALA A 116 -10.37 -2.07 0.77
CA ALA A 116 -10.16 -0.95 -0.13
C ALA A 116 -11.13 -0.96 -1.32
N LEU A 117 -11.42 -2.12 -1.90
CA LEU A 117 -12.16 -2.24 -3.16
C LEU A 117 -13.54 -1.53 -3.16
N PRO A 118 -14.44 -1.71 -2.19
CA PRO A 118 -15.73 -1.00 -2.16
C PRO A 118 -15.58 0.51 -2.00
N ILE A 119 -14.50 0.96 -1.35
CA ILE A 119 -14.21 2.40 -1.21
C ILE A 119 -13.79 2.97 -2.57
N LEU A 120 -12.91 2.26 -3.30
CA LEU A 120 -12.51 2.64 -4.65
C LEU A 120 -13.71 2.69 -5.61
N ASN A 121 -14.59 1.69 -5.55
CA ASN A 121 -15.81 1.67 -6.35
C ASN A 121 -16.66 2.92 -6.08
N LYS A 122 -16.86 3.28 -4.80
CA LYS A 122 -17.59 4.49 -4.43
C LYS A 122 -16.92 5.75 -4.95
N ARG A 123 -15.59 5.85 -4.90
CA ARG A 123 -14.86 7.02 -5.43
C ARG A 123 -14.98 7.13 -6.95
N ALA A 124 -14.96 6.00 -7.65
CA ALA A 124 -15.17 5.98 -9.11
C ALA A 124 -16.55 6.52 -9.53
N GLU A 125 -17.59 6.33 -8.70
CA GLU A 125 -18.93 6.89 -8.96
C GLU A 125 -18.96 8.43 -8.88
N GLU A 126 -18.05 9.04 -8.13
CA GLU A 126 -17.97 10.51 -7.95
C GLU A 126 -17.43 11.25 -9.19
N ARG A 127 -17.02 10.53 -10.23
CA ARG A 127 -16.45 11.07 -11.49
C ARG A 127 -15.20 11.94 -11.30
N GLN A 128 -14.59 11.85 -10.14
CA GLN A 128 -13.28 12.44 -9.86
C GLN A 128 -12.22 11.36 -10.02
N PRO A 129 -11.12 11.62 -10.75
CA PRO A 129 -10.03 10.66 -10.81
C PRO A 129 -9.44 10.45 -9.41
N PHE A 130 -8.98 9.24 -9.14
CA PHE A 130 -8.37 8.93 -7.84
C PHE A 130 -6.99 8.29 -8.00
N PHE A 131 -6.14 8.54 -7.03
CA PHE A 131 -4.86 7.88 -6.85
C PHE A 131 -4.86 7.13 -5.54
N THR A 132 -4.50 5.87 -5.57
CA THR A 132 -4.53 5.03 -4.37
C THR A 132 -3.21 4.34 -4.12
N VAL A 133 -2.76 4.39 -2.89
CA VAL A 133 -1.63 3.61 -2.38
C VAL A 133 -2.15 2.56 -1.41
N LEU A 134 -1.79 1.29 -1.65
CA LEU A 134 -2.08 0.16 -0.78
C LEU A 134 -0.75 -0.34 -0.20
N LEU A 135 -0.48 0.01 1.07
CA LEU A 135 0.74 -0.38 1.77
C LEU A 135 0.54 -1.71 2.47
N SER A 136 1.02 -2.78 1.84
CA SER A 136 0.99 -4.14 2.37
C SER A 136 2.05 -4.38 3.43
N ILE A 137 1.92 -5.44 4.22
CA ILE A 137 2.80 -5.76 5.34
C ILE A 137 3.17 -7.24 5.43
N SER A 138 2.49 -8.15 4.76
CA SER A 138 2.65 -9.58 4.99
C SER A 138 4.08 -10.07 4.82
N ASN A 139 4.86 -9.46 3.92
CA ASN A 139 6.28 -9.78 3.76
C ASN A 139 7.20 -9.06 4.76
N HIS A 140 6.71 -8.82 5.98
CA HIS A 140 7.50 -8.27 7.10
C HIS A 140 7.72 -9.34 8.18
N PRO A 141 8.92 -9.49 8.76
CA PRO A 141 9.17 -10.43 9.84
C PRO A 141 8.21 -10.26 11.00
N SER A 142 7.94 -11.30 11.66
CA SER A 142 6.85 -11.98 12.33
C SER A 142 5.76 -12.38 11.36
N TYR A 143 6.13 -13.15 10.32
CA TYR A 143 5.22 -13.63 9.28
C TYR A 143 4.03 -14.38 9.86
N VAL A 144 2.82 -14.01 9.42
CA VAL A 144 1.58 -14.69 9.80
C VAL A 144 0.92 -15.20 8.52
N ILE A 145 0.86 -16.52 8.39
CA ILE A 145 0.13 -17.19 7.31
C ILE A 145 -1.27 -17.48 7.83
N PRO A 146 -2.34 -16.97 7.19
CA PRO A 146 -3.70 -17.28 7.60
C PRO A 146 -4.03 -18.77 7.41
N ASP A 147 -4.77 -19.37 8.32
CA ASP A 147 -5.12 -20.80 8.30
C ASP A 147 -5.88 -21.23 7.03
N TYR A 148 -6.60 -20.29 6.41
CA TYR A 148 -7.34 -20.53 5.18
C TYR A 148 -6.47 -20.56 3.92
N PHE A 149 -5.26 -20.00 3.97
CA PHE A 149 -4.31 -20.08 2.88
C PHE A 149 -3.46 -21.36 3.00
N LYS A 150 -3.29 -22.06 1.90
CA LYS A 150 -2.52 -23.31 1.86
C LYS A 150 -1.32 -23.12 0.94
N PRO A 151 -0.15 -22.78 1.48
CA PRO A 151 1.08 -22.62 0.69
C PRO A 151 1.56 -23.96 0.13
N HIS A 152 2.29 -23.90 -0.98
CA HIS A 152 2.95 -25.06 -1.58
C HIS A 152 4.38 -25.26 -1.01
N SER A 153 5.05 -24.16 -0.68
CA SER A 153 6.40 -24.18 -0.14
C SER A 153 6.43 -24.67 1.31
N THR A 154 7.56 -25.21 1.73
CA THR A 154 7.77 -25.68 3.10
C THR A 154 8.42 -24.66 4.02
N LYS A 155 9.13 -23.68 3.45
CA LYS A 155 9.81 -22.62 4.19
C LYS A 155 8.88 -21.44 4.40
N LEU A 156 8.85 -20.90 5.60
CA LEU A 156 7.96 -19.80 5.98
C LEU A 156 8.18 -18.54 5.15
N GLU A 157 9.43 -18.23 4.82
CA GLU A 157 9.81 -17.10 3.99
C GLU A 157 9.25 -17.20 2.55
N ASP A 158 9.20 -18.42 2.00
CA ASP A 158 8.62 -18.67 0.69
C ASP A 158 7.08 -18.67 0.77
N GLN A 159 6.52 -19.23 1.84
CA GLN A 159 5.06 -19.25 2.08
C GLN A 159 4.46 -17.85 2.15
N ILE A 160 5.16 -16.91 2.79
CA ILE A 160 4.65 -15.54 2.90
C ILE A 160 4.67 -14.80 1.57
N VAL A 161 5.64 -15.09 0.71
CA VAL A 161 5.68 -14.56 -0.67
C VAL A 161 4.53 -15.14 -1.50
N GLU A 162 4.28 -16.44 -1.40
CA GLU A 162 3.13 -17.09 -2.04
C GLU A 162 1.79 -16.47 -1.58
N TYR A 163 1.67 -16.21 -0.27
CA TYR A 163 0.48 -15.57 0.28
C TYR A 163 0.30 -14.13 -0.24
N ALA A 164 1.36 -13.34 -0.24
CA ALA A 164 1.32 -11.97 -0.75
C ALA A 164 0.92 -11.93 -2.25
N ASP A 165 1.50 -12.79 -3.07
CA ASP A 165 1.13 -12.94 -4.48
C ASP A 165 -0.34 -13.37 -4.65
N TRP A 166 -0.81 -14.32 -3.82
CA TRP A 166 -2.20 -14.74 -3.81
C TRP A 166 -3.15 -13.59 -3.44
N ALA A 167 -2.82 -12.79 -2.42
CA ALA A 167 -3.62 -11.65 -1.99
C ALA A 167 -3.75 -10.60 -3.11
N ILE A 168 -2.65 -10.28 -3.79
CA ILE A 168 -2.65 -9.40 -4.96
C ILE A 168 -3.52 -10.00 -6.09
N ARG A 169 -3.43 -11.32 -6.33
CA ARG A 169 -4.25 -12.00 -7.34
C ARG A 169 -5.73 -11.81 -7.06
N GLN A 170 -6.18 -12.02 -5.81
CA GLN A 170 -7.57 -11.84 -5.43
C GLN A 170 -8.03 -10.39 -5.71
N PHE A 171 -7.22 -9.41 -5.32
CA PHE A 171 -7.52 -8.02 -5.58
C PHE A 171 -7.63 -7.72 -7.09
N MET A 172 -6.66 -8.15 -7.88
CA MET A 172 -6.65 -7.92 -9.34
C MET A 172 -7.83 -8.58 -10.05
N GLN A 173 -8.23 -9.79 -9.61
CA GLN A 173 -9.40 -10.47 -10.16
C GLN A 173 -10.70 -9.71 -9.91
N GLU A 174 -10.85 -9.09 -8.74
CA GLU A 174 -12.04 -8.29 -8.42
C GLU A 174 -11.97 -6.89 -9.02
N ALA A 175 -10.81 -6.25 -9.02
CA ALA A 175 -10.59 -4.94 -9.62
C ALA A 175 -10.88 -4.95 -11.14
N ARG A 176 -10.41 -5.98 -11.84
CA ARG A 176 -10.65 -6.14 -13.31
C ARG A 176 -12.13 -6.23 -13.69
N LYS A 177 -13.01 -6.52 -12.77
CA LYS A 177 -14.48 -6.53 -13.00
C LYS A 177 -15.11 -5.15 -12.87
N GLN A 178 -14.36 -4.17 -12.35
CA GLN A 178 -14.90 -2.84 -12.07
C GLN A 178 -14.79 -1.93 -13.29
N PRO A 179 -15.81 -1.07 -13.54
CA PRO A 179 -15.80 -0.18 -14.71
C PRO A 179 -14.62 0.79 -14.76
N TRP A 180 -14.06 1.16 -13.62
CA TRP A 180 -12.93 2.09 -13.53
C TRP A 180 -11.59 1.45 -13.93
N PHE A 181 -11.50 0.12 -13.94
CA PHE A 181 -10.23 -0.59 -14.17
C PHE A 181 -9.65 -0.35 -15.57
N GLU A 182 -10.50 -0.20 -16.59
CA GLU A 182 -10.06 0.04 -17.96
C GLU A 182 -9.27 1.36 -18.14
N ASN A 183 -9.41 2.29 -17.20
CA ASN A 183 -8.76 3.60 -17.21
C ASN A 183 -7.75 3.78 -16.06
N THR A 184 -7.21 2.66 -15.53
CA THR A 184 -6.26 2.65 -14.41
C THR A 184 -4.89 2.18 -14.85
#